data_9f35cfeeadd5a48cc0175fb281b91800
#
_entry.id   9f35cfeeadd5a48cc0175fb281b91800
#
_cell.length_a   1.000
_cell.length_b   1.000
_cell.length_c   1.000
_cell.angle_alpha   90.00
_cell.angle_beta   90.00
_cell.angle_gamma   90.00
#
_symmetry.space_group_name_H-M   'P 1'
#
loop_
_entity.id
_entity.type
_entity.pdbx_description
1 polymer ?
#
loop_
_entity_poly.entity_id
_entity_poly.type
_entity_poly.pdbx_seq_one_letter_code
_entity_poly.pdbx_strand_id
1 'polypeptide(L)' 'VVREFLYEINDLIVQHQRDINVYDYIQEYTNLARSTIIKILSDLKKGQYIVVEKGRLLNLTALPEKY' A
#
# COMPACT_ATOMS: atom_id res chain seq x y z
N VAL A 1 -5.05 -9.80 0.58
CA VAL A 1 -5.75 -8.75 1.34
C VAL A 1 -5.07 -7.40 1.15
N VAL A 2 -3.77 -7.30 1.47
CA VAL A 2 -3.05 -6.03 1.32
C VAL A 2 -2.98 -5.60 -0.14
N ARG A 3 -2.83 -6.54 -1.06
CA ARG A 3 -2.79 -6.26 -2.49
C ARG A 3 -4.01 -5.47 -2.97
N GLU A 4 -5.18 -5.88 -2.53
CA GLU A 4 -6.42 -5.21 -2.92
C GLU A 4 -6.50 -3.79 -2.38
N PHE A 5 -6.06 -3.59 -1.14
CA PHE A 5 -6.01 -2.27 -0.54
C PHE A 5 -5.04 -1.34 -1.27
N LEU A 6 -3.92 -1.88 -1.73
CA LEU A 6 -2.95 -1.07 -2.47
C LEU A 6 -3.52 -0.61 -3.81
N TYR A 7 -4.23 -1.47 -4.52
CA TYR A 7 -4.89 -1.06 -5.76
C TYR A 7 -5.96 0.00 -5.49
N GLU A 8 -6.72 -0.16 -4.41
CA GLU A 8 -7.72 0.82 -4.04
C GLU A 8 -7.11 2.17 -3.70
N ILE A 9 -6.02 2.17 -2.92
CA ILE A 9 -5.31 3.39 -2.56
C ILE A 9 -4.78 4.09 -3.80
N ASN A 10 -4.17 3.33 -4.71
CA ASN A 10 -3.65 3.89 -5.96
C ASN A 10 -4.75 4.56 -6.77
N ASP A 11 -5.91 3.93 -6.86
CA ASP A 11 -7.05 4.47 -7.58
C ASP A 11 -7.52 5.79 -6.93
N LEU A 12 -7.62 5.83 -5.62
CA LEU A 12 -8.03 7.03 -4.90
C LEU A 12 -7.04 8.18 -5.11
N ILE A 13 -5.75 7.89 -5.09
CA ILE A 13 -4.72 8.92 -5.28
C ILE A 13 -4.72 9.44 -6.71
N VAL A 14 -4.76 8.53 -7.70
CA VAL A 14 -4.65 8.91 -9.12
C VAL A 14 -5.92 9.55 -9.63
N GLN A 15 -7.09 8.96 -9.33
CA GLN A 15 -8.34 9.42 -9.90
C GLN A 15 -9.04 10.49 -9.07
N HIS A 16 -8.86 10.46 -7.76
CA HIS A 16 -9.54 11.37 -6.85
C HIS A 16 -8.60 12.37 -6.19
N GLN A 17 -7.31 12.28 -6.48
CA GLN A 17 -6.27 13.19 -5.98
C GLN A 17 -6.29 13.32 -4.46
N ARG A 18 -6.58 12.21 -3.76
CA ARG A 18 -6.62 12.19 -2.31
C ARG A 18 -5.22 11.95 -1.75
N ASP A 19 -4.93 12.62 -0.62
CA ASP A 19 -3.69 12.44 0.10
C ASP A 19 -3.90 11.38 1.17
N ILE A 20 -3.45 10.16 0.90
CA ILE A 20 -3.69 9.02 1.78
C ILE A 20 -2.36 8.44 2.26
N ASN A 21 -2.23 8.27 3.58
CA ASN A 21 -1.11 7.53 4.14
C ASN A 21 -1.41 6.04 4.03
N VAL A 22 -0.56 5.31 3.31
CA VAL A 22 -0.78 3.89 3.02
C VAL A 22 -0.87 3.06 4.29
N TYR A 23 0.03 3.31 5.24
CA TYR A 23 0.06 2.54 6.48
C TYR A 23 -1.19 2.77 7.32
N ASP A 24 -1.60 4.01 7.44
CA ASP A 24 -2.78 4.36 8.22
C ASP A 24 -4.06 3.82 7.58
N TYR A 25 -4.15 3.90 6.24
CA TYR A 25 -5.31 3.40 5.52
C TYR A 25 -5.48 1.89 5.73
N ILE A 26 -4.42 1.13 5.55
CA ILE A 26 -4.47 -0.32 5.70
C ILE A 26 -4.77 -0.69 7.15
N GLN A 27 -4.15 0.00 8.10
CA GLN A 27 -4.37 -0.27 9.52
C GLN A 27 -5.82 -0.01 9.92
N GLU A 28 -6.43 1.03 9.37
CA GLU A 28 -7.81 1.38 9.68
C GLU A 28 -8.81 0.33 9.19
N TYR A 29 -8.57 -0.25 8.01
CA TYR A 29 -9.51 -1.16 7.38
C TYR A 29 -9.15 -2.64 7.55
N THR A 30 -8.09 -2.94 8.29
CA THR A 30 -7.71 -4.31 8.62
C THR A 30 -7.40 -4.40 10.11
N ASN A 31 -7.29 -5.63 10.63
CA ASN A 31 -6.87 -5.84 12.01
C ASN A 31 -5.38 -6.14 12.13
N LEU A 32 -4.63 -5.81 11.09
CA LEU A 32 -3.19 -6.07 11.08
C LEU A 32 -2.45 -5.07 11.97
N ALA A 33 -1.43 -5.56 12.67
CA ALA A 33 -0.55 -4.68 13.42
C ALA A 33 0.27 -3.81 12.46
N ARG A 34 0.60 -2.59 12.88
CA ARG A 34 1.37 -1.68 12.05
C ARG A 34 2.72 -2.28 11.64
N SER A 35 3.37 -3.01 12.54
CA SER A 35 4.64 -3.68 12.22
C SER A 35 4.48 -4.70 11.11
N THR A 36 3.38 -5.43 11.09
CA THR A 36 3.07 -6.39 10.02
C THR A 36 2.88 -5.66 8.69
N ILE A 37 2.14 -4.57 8.70
CA ILE A 37 1.91 -3.77 7.51
C ILE A 37 3.22 -3.24 6.96
N ILE A 38 4.08 -2.69 7.83
CA ILE A 38 5.38 -2.17 7.43
C ILE A 38 6.23 -3.27 6.80
N LYS A 39 6.21 -4.47 7.39
CA LYS A 39 6.99 -5.61 6.88
C LYS A 39 6.52 -6.00 5.47
N ILE A 40 5.21 -6.11 5.27
CA ILE A 40 4.64 -6.48 3.97
C ILE A 40 5.02 -5.44 2.91
N LEU A 41 4.82 -4.16 3.23
CA LEU A 41 5.13 -3.10 2.28
C LEU A 41 6.62 -3.00 2.01
N SER A 42 7.45 -3.26 3.01
CA SER A 42 8.91 -3.31 2.83
C SER A 42 9.32 -4.40 1.85
N ASP A 43 8.70 -5.59 1.95
CA ASP A 43 8.97 -6.68 1.02
C ASP A 43 8.55 -6.30 -0.40
N LEU A 44 7.43 -5.66 -0.56
CA LEU A 44 6.97 -5.20 -1.87
C LEU A 44 7.89 -4.13 -2.45
N LYS A 45 8.40 -3.24 -1.62
CA LYS A 45 9.35 -2.21 -2.05
C LYS A 45 10.66 -2.84 -2.50
N LYS A 46 11.13 -3.86 -1.79
CA LYS A 46 12.36 -4.57 -2.19
C LYS A 46 12.20 -5.27 -3.52
N GLY A 47 11.01 -5.79 -3.82
CA GLY A 47 10.73 -6.41 -5.10
C GLY A 47 10.43 -5.41 -6.21
N GLN A 48 10.45 -4.13 -5.90
CA GLN A 48 10.16 -3.04 -6.84
C GLN A 48 8.73 -3.09 -7.38
N TYR A 49 7.82 -3.66 -6.60
CA TYR A 49 6.41 -3.69 -6.98
C TYR A 49 5.71 -2.38 -6.67
N ILE A 50 6.18 -1.67 -5.65
CA ILE A 50 5.59 -0.39 -5.24
C ILE A 50 6.70 0.60 -4.93
N VAL A 51 6.36 1.88 -5.02
CA VAL A 51 7.22 2.97 -4.56
C VAL A 51 6.42 3.74 -3.52
N VAL A 52 6.90 3.72 -2.29
CA VAL A 52 6.26 4.44 -1.18
C VAL A 52 7.30 5.35 -0.53
N GLU A 53 6.95 6.60 -0.33
CA GLU A 53 7.82 7.57 0.29
C GLU A 53 7.04 8.38 1.30
N LYS A 54 7.51 8.41 2.55
CA LYS A 54 6.86 9.12 3.64
C LYS A 54 5.40 8.71 3.84
N GLY A 55 5.12 7.41 3.66
CA GLY A 55 3.77 6.89 3.81
C GLY A 55 2.86 7.10 2.62
N ARG A 56 3.35 7.69 1.54
CA ARG A 56 2.56 7.94 0.34
C ARG A 56 2.94 6.97 -0.77
N LEU A 57 1.92 6.40 -1.40
CA LEU A 57 2.12 5.50 -2.53
C LEU A 57 2.34 6.34 -3.79
N LEU A 58 3.55 6.26 -4.35
CA LEU A 58 3.91 7.03 -5.53
C LEU A 58 3.71 6.25 -6.83
N ASN A 59 3.89 4.93 -6.79
CA ASN A 59 3.77 4.11 -7.96
C ASN A 59 3.38 2.70 -7.56
N LEU A 60 2.68 2.02 -8.47
CA LEU A 60 2.18 0.67 -8.23
C LEU A 60 2.28 -0.12 -9.53
N THR A 61 2.98 -1.25 -9.48
CA THR A 61 3.04 -2.19 -10.60
C THR A 61 2.18 -3.41 -10.27
N ALA A 62 2.15 -4.40 -11.17
CA ALA A 62 1.39 -5.62 -10.93
C ALA A 62 1.92 -6.34 -9.69
N LEU A 63 1.07 -6.55 -8.70
CA LEU A 63 1.45 -7.15 -7.43
C LEU A 63 1.32 -8.68 -7.47
N PRO A 64 2.17 -9.41 -6.70
CA PRO A 64 2.01 -10.84 -6.58
C PRO A 64 0.69 -11.20 -5.92
N GLU A 65 0.10 -12.32 -6.32
CA GLU A 65 -1.20 -12.74 -5.78
C GLU A 65 -1.14 -13.09 -4.29
N LYS A 66 0.04 -13.43 -3.78
CA LYS A 66 0.18 -13.84 -2.38
C LYS A 66 -0.05 -12.70 -1.38
N TYR A 67 -0.07 -11.48 -1.82
CA TYR A 67 -0.35 -10.34 -0.98
C TYR A 67 -1.78 -9.85 -1.21
#